data_0402cbd60abc7de8d8b0dcacd5b21213
#
_entry.id   0402cbd60abc7de8d8b0dcacd5b21213
#
_cell.length_a   1.000
_cell.length_b   1.000
_cell.length_c   1.000
_cell.angle_alpha   90.00
_cell.angle_beta   90.00
_cell.angle_gamma   90.00
#
_symmetry.space_group_name_H-M   'P 1'
#
loop_
_entity.id
_entity.type
_entity.pdbx_description
1 polymer ?
#
loop_
_entity_poly.entity_id
_entity_poly.type
_entity_poly.pdbx_seq_one_letter_code
_entity_poly.pdbx_strand_id
1 'polypeptide(L)'
;MKFDNPQLIKYIKGCTSPYHTVDTSLQLLLDAGFTELSLEESWNLTSGDYVVNVYGTTLFAFHIGEDYRHSLRIASAHTDFPAIRVKPNPITDVKGYTKLNVEMYGGLIQNTWLDRPLGAAGTVVLKGENPYDVDSVLFDTKRPIAIIPNLAIHMNRNVNDGVALNRQKEMLPIIMMKPDGETTKSEEEVWNQFLADEINCDPSEILSYEITLYPVTEGALVGTDFDFISSPRLDNLTSCFGVLAGIVEAKKNKVDGIRCAILFDNEEVGSRTKQGGAGMLLPNLLERVYRSLGFSRDDMDLDVARGFMISSDVAHGLHPNYPEKNDITNFPVLNGGVTLKQACSQSYAGDAKAIAIVKGLCEEANVAYQIYVNRSDIPGGSTVGSISSAMLPMRTMDIGLPLLAMHSAVETMGARDQEQLNHLMQHFLGDE
;
A
#
# COMPACT_ATOMS: atom_id res chain seq x y z
N MET A 1 -12.48 -17.64 3.54
CA MET A 1 -11.97 -16.51 4.34
C MET A 1 -13.05 -15.45 4.43
N LYS A 2 -13.14 -14.67 5.53
CA LYS A 2 -14.05 -13.51 5.60
C LYS A 2 -13.25 -12.24 5.35
N PHE A 3 -13.83 -11.29 4.65
CA PHE A 3 -13.26 -9.96 4.44
C PHE A 3 -14.09 -8.94 5.24
N ASP A 4 -13.87 -8.89 6.55
CA ASP A 4 -14.56 -8.02 7.51
C ASP A 4 -13.57 -7.13 8.27
N ASN A 5 -14.07 -6.18 9.08
CA ASN A 5 -13.23 -5.23 9.81
C ASN A 5 -12.21 -5.91 10.76
N PRO A 6 -12.54 -6.96 11.53
CA PRO A 6 -11.55 -7.67 12.31
C PRO A 6 -10.41 -8.27 11.46
N GLN A 7 -10.72 -8.78 10.29
CA GLN A 7 -9.71 -9.32 9.37
C GLN A 7 -8.90 -8.21 8.70
N LEU A 8 -9.51 -7.06 8.36
CA LEU A 8 -8.78 -5.87 7.90
C LEU A 8 -7.76 -5.41 8.94
N ILE A 9 -8.16 -5.26 10.20
CA ILE A 9 -7.25 -4.85 11.29
C ILE A 9 -6.11 -5.86 11.45
N LYS A 10 -6.41 -7.16 11.37
CA LYS A 10 -5.40 -8.21 11.41
C LYS A 10 -4.45 -8.14 10.20
N TYR A 11 -4.97 -7.91 9.00
CA TYR A 11 -4.19 -7.74 7.78
C TYR A 11 -3.22 -6.56 7.90
N ILE A 12 -3.73 -5.37 8.29
CA ILE A 12 -2.92 -4.17 8.51
C ILE A 12 -1.83 -4.40 9.58
N LYS A 13 -2.13 -5.15 10.63
CA LYS A 13 -1.14 -5.51 11.66
C LYS A 13 0.02 -6.32 11.08
N GLY A 14 -0.24 -7.20 10.11
CA GLY A 14 0.80 -7.97 9.40
C GLY A 14 1.61 -7.13 8.41
N CYS A 15 1.03 -6.08 7.84
CA CYS A 15 1.61 -5.27 6.77
C CYS A 15 2.46 -4.12 7.32
N THR A 16 3.60 -4.41 7.94
CA THR A 16 4.47 -3.43 8.62
C THR A 16 5.47 -2.73 7.70
N SER A 17 5.65 -3.23 6.47
CA SER A 17 6.41 -2.61 5.37
C SER A 17 5.83 -3.09 4.03
N PRO A 18 6.17 -2.50 2.86
CA PRO A 18 5.75 -3.02 1.55
C PRO A 18 6.11 -4.51 1.35
N TYR A 19 7.26 -4.94 1.83
CA TYR A 19 7.68 -6.35 1.82
C TYR A 19 6.71 -7.24 2.60
N HIS A 20 6.31 -6.80 3.80
CA HIS A 20 5.35 -7.52 4.64
C HIS A 20 3.92 -7.45 4.09
N THR A 21 3.57 -6.38 3.37
CA THR A 21 2.29 -6.28 2.65
C THR A 21 2.19 -7.35 1.57
N VAL A 22 3.27 -7.53 0.79
CA VAL A 22 3.33 -8.58 -0.23
C VAL A 22 3.32 -9.95 0.40
N ASP A 23 4.14 -10.22 1.41
CA ASP A 23 4.21 -11.52 2.10
C ASP A 23 2.85 -11.90 2.70
N THR A 24 2.20 -10.98 3.44
CA THR A 24 0.88 -11.20 4.05
C THR A 24 -0.19 -11.45 2.98
N SER A 25 -0.16 -10.71 1.86
CA SER A 25 -1.09 -10.86 0.75
C SER A 25 -0.86 -12.15 -0.03
N LEU A 26 0.40 -12.51 -0.26
CA LEU A 26 0.80 -13.77 -0.90
C LEU A 26 0.31 -14.95 -0.07
N GLN A 27 0.57 -14.96 1.24
CA GLN A 27 0.12 -16.03 2.12
C GLN A 27 -1.41 -16.16 2.12
N LEU A 28 -2.14 -15.04 2.13
CA LEU A 28 -3.60 -15.03 2.01
C LEU A 28 -4.07 -15.73 0.73
N LEU A 29 -3.42 -15.46 -0.40
CA LEU A 29 -3.77 -16.04 -1.69
C LEU A 29 -3.37 -17.54 -1.77
N LEU A 30 -2.22 -17.92 -1.23
CA LEU A 30 -1.80 -19.31 -1.13
C LEU A 30 -2.78 -20.12 -0.27
N ASP A 31 -3.22 -19.59 0.87
CA ASP A 31 -4.24 -20.18 1.72
C ASP A 31 -5.60 -20.29 1.00
N ALA A 32 -5.89 -19.36 0.07
CA ALA A 32 -7.05 -19.44 -0.81
C ALA A 32 -6.86 -20.41 -1.97
N GLY A 33 -5.68 -21.03 -2.13
CA GLY A 33 -5.37 -22.05 -3.14
C GLY A 33 -4.92 -21.49 -4.48
N PHE A 34 -4.30 -20.28 -4.51
CA PHE A 34 -3.57 -19.78 -5.66
C PHE A 34 -2.21 -20.51 -5.78
N THR A 35 -1.72 -20.63 -7.00
CA THR A 35 -0.40 -21.20 -7.31
C THR A 35 0.61 -20.09 -7.50
N GLU A 36 1.70 -20.10 -6.74
CA GLU A 36 2.77 -19.15 -6.92
C GLU A 36 3.60 -19.46 -8.17
N LEU A 37 3.94 -18.41 -8.91
CA LEU A 37 4.80 -18.47 -10.11
C LEU A 37 6.03 -17.59 -9.89
N SER A 38 7.19 -18.08 -10.35
CA SER A 38 8.43 -17.30 -10.37
C SER A 38 8.46 -16.35 -11.58
N LEU A 39 8.98 -15.13 -11.37
CA LEU A 39 9.30 -14.21 -12.47
C LEU A 39 10.44 -14.75 -13.36
N GLU A 40 11.33 -15.54 -12.81
CA GLU A 40 12.55 -16.03 -13.46
C GLU A 40 12.32 -17.30 -14.29
N GLU A 41 11.14 -17.93 -14.14
CA GLU A 41 10.78 -19.15 -14.85
C GLU A 41 9.79 -18.91 -15.98
N SER A 42 9.78 -19.81 -16.98
CA SER A 42 8.76 -19.79 -18.03
C SER A 42 7.41 -20.27 -17.48
N TRP A 43 6.34 -19.56 -17.80
CA TRP A 43 5.00 -19.95 -17.40
C TRP A 43 4.36 -20.88 -18.42
N ASN A 44 3.66 -21.90 -17.93
CA ASN A 44 2.83 -22.81 -18.73
C ASN A 44 1.41 -22.79 -18.14
N LEU A 45 0.64 -21.78 -18.53
CA LEU A 45 -0.66 -21.47 -17.93
C LEU A 45 -1.80 -22.26 -18.60
N THR A 46 -2.78 -22.57 -17.78
CA THR A 46 -4.09 -23.09 -18.17
C THR A 46 -5.16 -22.35 -17.35
N SER A 47 -6.43 -22.70 -17.48
CA SER A 47 -7.45 -22.27 -16.52
C SER A 47 -7.00 -22.57 -15.10
N GLY A 48 -7.06 -21.55 -14.22
CA GLY A 48 -6.55 -21.65 -12.85
C GLY A 48 -6.26 -20.30 -12.20
N ASP A 49 -5.66 -20.33 -11.02
CA ASP A 49 -5.44 -19.19 -10.15
C ASP A 49 -3.95 -19.09 -9.80
N TYR A 50 -3.37 -17.96 -10.07
CA TYR A 50 -1.94 -17.77 -10.00
C TYR A 50 -1.58 -16.48 -9.27
N VAL A 51 -0.42 -16.47 -8.64
CA VAL A 51 0.14 -15.28 -7.98
C VAL A 51 1.64 -15.19 -8.22
N VAL A 52 2.13 -13.97 -8.38
CA VAL A 52 3.55 -13.66 -8.61
C VAL A 52 3.98 -12.62 -7.59
N ASN A 53 4.98 -12.95 -6.79
CA ASN A 53 5.73 -11.98 -5.99
C ASN A 53 6.72 -11.26 -6.91
N VAL A 54 6.56 -9.94 -7.04
CA VAL A 54 7.37 -9.11 -7.94
C VAL A 54 8.33 -8.26 -7.12
N TYR A 55 9.59 -8.67 -7.08
CA TYR A 55 10.68 -8.00 -6.38
C TYR A 55 10.43 -7.78 -4.87
N GLY A 56 9.56 -8.58 -4.26
CA GLY A 56 9.26 -8.53 -2.83
C GLY A 56 8.29 -7.44 -2.38
N THR A 57 7.94 -6.47 -3.22
CA THR A 57 7.13 -5.30 -2.82
C THR A 57 5.92 -5.02 -3.72
N THR A 58 5.80 -5.70 -4.86
CA THR A 58 4.61 -5.69 -5.73
C THR A 58 4.06 -7.10 -5.86
N LEU A 59 2.74 -7.25 -5.89
CA LEU A 59 2.05 -8.52 -6.04
C LEU A 59 1.17 -8.50 -7.28
N PHE A 60 1.25 -9.53 -8.12
CA PHE A 60 0.36 -9.73 -9.25
C PHE A 60 -0.35 -11.06 -9.12
N ALA A 61 -1.67 -11.04 -8.95
CA ALA A 61 -2.50 -12.23 -8.88
C ALA A 61 -3.49 -12.24 -10.04
N PHE A 62 -3.81 -13.43 -10.56
CA PHE A 62 -4.77 -13.54 -11.65
C PHE A 62 -5.51 -14.88 -11.64
N HIS A 63 -6.75 -14.81 -12.07
CA HIS A 63 -7.63 -15.93 -12.34
C HIS A 63 -7.84 -16.06 -13.85
N ILE A 64 -7.74 -17.27 -14.37
CA ILE A 64 -8.02 -17.63 -15.76
C ILE A 64 -9.19 -18.60 -15.77
N GLY A 65 -10.33 -18.17 -16.29
CA GLY A 65 -11.53 -18.99 -16.42
C GLY A 65 -11.38 -20.14 -17.41
N GLU A 66 -12.39 -20.98 -17.59
CA GLU A 66 -12.40 -22.04 -18.60
C GLU A 66 -12.59 -21.46 -20.00
N ASP A 67 -13.49 -20.48 -20.18
CA ASP A 67 -13.54 -19.61 -21.36
C ASP A 67 -12.93 -18.25 -21.01
N TYR A 68 -11.67 -18.03 -21.42
CA TYR A 68 -10.91 -16.81 -21.12
C TYR A 68 -10.87 -15.82 -22.28
N ARG A 69 -11.70 -15.99 -23.30
CA ARG A 69 -11.70 -15.11 -24.47
C ARG A 69 -12.47 -13.81 -24.20
N HIS A 70 -11.83 -12.70 -24.54
CA HIS A 70 -12.44 -11.38 -24.67
C HIS A 70 -13.10 -10.80 -23.40
N SER A 71 -12.64 -11.18 -22.22
CA SER A 71 -13.10 -10.61 -20.95
C SER A 71 -11.94 -10.37 -19.98
N LEU A 72 -11.34 -9.17 -20.03
CA LEU A 72 -10.26 -8.76 -19.16
C LEU A 72 -10.76 -7.71 -18.16
N ARG A 73 -10.61 -7.97 -16.87
CA ARG A 73 -10.84 -7.00 -15.78
C ARG A 73 -9.63 -6.94 -14.86
N ILE A 74 -9.24 -5.73 -14.46
CA ILE A 74 -8.08 -5.48 -13.60
C ILE A 74 -8.50 -4.63 -12.41
N ALA A 75 -8.11 -5.03 -11.21
CA ALA A 75 -8.17 -4.19 -10.02
C ALA A 75 -6.76 -3.87 -9.53
N SER A 76 -6.48 -2.62 -9.19
CA SER A 76 -5.17 -2.20 -8.70
C SER A 76 -5.27 -1.42 -7.40
N ALA A 77 -4.21 -1.52 -6.56
CA ALA A 77 -3.96 -0.75 -5.35
C ALA A 77 -2.45 -0.59 -5.16
N HIS A 78 -1.98 -0.01 -4.04
CA HIS A 78 -0.57 0.05 -3.73
C HIS A 78 -0.23 -0.50 -2.35
N THR A 79 0.98 -1.05 -2.22
CA THR A 79 1.47 -1.75 -1.02
C THR A 79 2.21 -0.85 -0.05
N ASP A 80 2.75 0.25 -0.56
CA ASP A 80 3.55 1.21 0.20
C ASP A 80 2.66 2.25 0.91
N PHE A 81 3.23 2.95 1.84
CA PHE A 81 2.58 3.97 2.65
C PHE A 81 3.62 4.94 3.20
N PRO A 82 3.24 6.18 3.60
CA PRO A 82 4.17 7.12 4.20
C PRO A 82 4.85 6.55 5.43
N ALA A 83 6.18 6.60 5.47
CA ALA A 83 7.00 5.98 6.51
C ALA A 83 8.30 6.75 6.77
N ILE A 84 9.01 6.39 7.84
CA ILE A 84 10.34 6.91 8.15
C ILE A 84 11.36 5.84 7.80
N ARG A 85 12.18 6.07 6.75
CA ARG A 85 13.18 5.12 6.27
C ARG A 85 14.52 5.29 6.96
N VAL A 86 15.11 4.20 7.39
CA VAL A 86 16.47 4.16 7.96
C VAL A 86 17.49 4.30 6.83
N LYS A 87 18.40 5.28 6.96
CA LYS A 87 19.47 5.51 5.98
C LYS A 87 20.61 4.51 6.13
N PRO A 88 21.46 4.32 5.10
CA PRO A 88 22.76 3.68 5.28
C PRO A 88 23.58 4.43 6.36
N ASN A 89 24.38 3.69 7.15
CA ASN A 89 25.14 4.24 8.29
C ASN A 89 24.24 5.07 9.25
N PRO A 90 23.25 4.44 9.88
CA PRO A 90 22.16 5.17 10.53
C PRO A 90 22.48 5.68 11.93
N ILE A 91 23.51 5.14 12.58
CA ILE A 91 23.80 5.47 13.99
C ILE A 91 24.43 6.87 14.10
N THR A 92 23.95 7.65 15.06
CA THR A 92 24.54 8.93 15.42
C THR A 92 24.39 9.17 16.92
N ASP A 93 25.48 9.52 17.58
CA ASP A 93 25.53 9.74 19.02
C ASP A 93 25.49 11.23 19.38
N VAL A 94 24.66 11.58 20.33
CA VAL A 94 24.54 12.96 20.84
C VAL A 94 24.35 12.97 22.37
N LYS A 95 25.33 13.46 23.11
CA LYS A 95 25.20 13.72 24.56
C LYS A 95 24.68 12.51 25.37
N GLY A 96 25.14 11.31 25.07
CA GLY A 96 24.74 10.09 25.77
C GLY A 96 23.51 9.40 25.20
N TYR A 97 22.96 9.89 24.10
CA TYR A 97 21.88 9.25 23.36
C TYR A 97 22.37 8.73 22.00
N THR A 98 21.92 7.56 21.61
CA THR A 98 22.08 7.02 20.27
C THR A 98 20.78 7.21 19.48
N LYS A 99 20.88 7.80 18.29
CA LYS A 99 19.77 8.10 17.37
C LYS A 99 19.97 7.43 16.03
N LEU A 100 18.88 7.26 15.29
CA LEU A 100 18.90 6.85 13.89
C LEU A 100 18.89 8.09 12.97
N ASN A 101 19.75 8.08 11.96
CA ASN A 101 19.67 8.96 10.81
C ASN A 101 18.65 8.36 9.83
N VAL A 102 17.63 9.14 9.52
CA VAL A 102 16.46 8.70 8.75
C VAL A 102 16.09 9.69 7.66
N GLU A 103 15.26 9.24 6.72
CA GLU A 103 14.59 10.11 5.74
C GLU A 103 13.10 9.79 5.67
N MET A 104 12.32 10.78 5.23
CA MET A 104 10.88 10.63 5.08
C MET A 104 10.57 10.00 3.72
N TYR A 105 9.82 8.91 3.73
CA TYR A 105 9.26 8.27 2.55
C TYR A 105 7.81 8.72 2.38
N GLY A 106 7.48 9.33 1.24
CA GLY A 106 6.16 9.92 1.00
C GLY A 106 5.89 11.23 1.73
N GLY A 107 4.63 11.62 1.79
CA GLY A 107 4.15 12.92 2.28
C GLY A 107 3.65 12.92 3.72
N LEU A 108 4.43 12.48 4.72
CA LEU A 108 4.00 12.34 6.12
C LEU A 108 3.50 13.64 6.74
N ILE A 109 2.46 13.53 7.60
CA ILE A 109 2.12 14.54 8.60
C ILE A 109 3.06 14.37 9.80
N GLN A 110 4.21 15.04 9.79
CA GLN A 110 5.36 14.76 10.67
C GLN A 110 5.05 14.85 12.16
N ASN A 111 4.25 15.83 12.62
CA ASN A 111 3.90 16.01 14.02
C ASN A 111 3.13 14.82 14.62
N THR A 112 2.46 14.02 13.79
CA THR A 112 1.71 12.84 14.26
C THR A 112 2.61 11.66 14.60
N TRP A 113 3.87 11.69 14.21
CA TRP A 113 4.89 10.68 14.49
C TRP A 113 5.64 10.93 15.80
N LEU A 114 5.53 12.14 16.35
CA LEU A 114 6.15 12.47 17.62
C LEU A 114 5.47 11.74 18.78
N ASP A 115 6.25 11.38 19.80
CA ASP A 115 5.83 10.72 21.04
C ASP A 115 5.19 9.32 20.85
N ARG A 116 5.31 8.75 19.66
CA ARG A 116 4.80 7.40 19.36
C ARG A 116 5.91 6.36 19.46
N PRO A 117 5.67 5.23 20.12
CA PRO A 117 6.55 4.06 20.03
C PRO A 117 6.58 3.53 18.57
N LEU A 118 7.79 3.34 18.04
CA LEU A 118 8.02 2.91 16.68
C LEU A 118 8.74 1.56 16.64
N GLY A 119 8.22 0.60 15.87
CA GLY A 119 8.92 -0.61 15.45
C GLY A 119 9.70 -0.36 14.16
N ALA A 120 10.45 -1.36 13.71
CA ALA A 120 11.17 -1.33 12.44
C ALA A 120 10.91 -2.62 11.65
N ALA A 121 10.65 -2.47 10.35
CA ALA A 121 10.38 -3.60 9.45
C ALA A 121 10.88 -3.34 8.02
N GLY A 122 11.13 -4.41 7.29
CA GLY A 122 11.61 -4.33 5.91
C GLY A 122 12.31 -5.61 5.48
N THR A 123 13.42 -5.47 4.78
CA THR A 123 14.27 -6.59 4.35
C THR A 123 15.72 -6.34 4.69
N VAL A 124 16.44 -7.42 4.98
CA VAL A 124 17.90 -7.46 5.12
C VAL A 124 18.44 -8.39 4.04
N VAL A 125 19.46 -7.95 3.33
CA VAL A 125 20.10 -8.71 2.25
C VAL A 125 21.42 -9.27 2.75
N LEU A 126 21.55 -10.58 2.63
CA LEU A 126 22.71 -11.35 3.06
C LEU A 126 23.54 -11.79 1.86
N LYS A 127 24.80 -12.15 2.13
CA LYS A 127 25.69 -12.78 1.15
C LYS A 127 25.09 -14.09 0.67
N GLY A 128 25.04 -14.26 -0.66
CA GLY A 128 24.78 -15.51 -1.33
C GLY A 128 26.04 -16.13 -1.93
N GLU A 129 25.86 -17.08 -2.84
CA GLU A 129 26.95 -17.80 -3.48
C GLU A 129 27.80 -16.92 -4.41
N ASN A 130 27.21 -15.89 -5.00
CA ASN A 130 27.88 -14.94 -5.89
C ASN A 130 27.19 -13.56 -5.84
N PRO A 131 27.77 -12.49 -6.43
CA PRO A 131 27.22 -11.13 -6.34
C PRO A 131 25.83 -10.93 -6.96
N TYR A 132 25.32 -11.83 -7.75
CA TYR A 132 24.00 -11.78 -8.37
C TYR A 132 22.99 -12.69 -7.69
N ASP A 133 23.44 -13.55 -6.78
CA ASP A 133 22.65 -14.52 -6.05
C ASP A 133 22.77 -14.22 -4.54
N VAL A 134 21.99 -13.26 -4.11
CA VAL A 134 21.95 -12.75 -2.73
C VAL A 134 20.67 -13.19 -2.04
N ASP A 135 20.74 -13.52 -0.77
CA ASP A 135 19.60 -13.91 0.03
C ASP A 135 18.91 -12.67 0.65
N SER A 136 17.58 -12.65 0.64
CA SER A 136 16.80 -11.61 1.27
C SER A 136 15.94 -12.19 2.39
N VAL A 137 16.04 -11.61 3.57
CA VAL A 137 15.30 -12.05 4.76
C VAL A 137 14.36 -10.92 5.22
N LEU A 138 13.10 -11.26 5.47
CA LEU A 138 12.16 -10.33 6.08
C LEU A 138 12.59 -10.00 7.51
N PHE A 139 12.54 -8.72 7.84
CA PHE A 139 12.92 -8.17 9.13
C PHE A 139 11.76 -7.42 9.74
N ASP A 140 11.34 -7.78 10.95
CA ASP A 140 10.35 -7.05 11.73
C ASP A 140 10.61 -7.22 13.22
N THR A 141 10.83 -6.11 13.92
CA THR A 141 11.09 -6.13 15.36
C THR A 141 9.88 -6.56 16.19
N LYS A 142 8.66 -6.43 15.67
CA LYS A 142 7.37 -6.75 16.36
C LYS A 142 7.23 -6.12 17.75
N ARG A 143 8.12 -5.21 18.08
CA ARG A 143 8.18 -4.43 19.34
C ARG A 143 8.67 -3.03 19.06
N PRO A 144 8.35 -2.05 19.91
CA PRO A 144 8.92 -0.72 19.75
C PRO A 144 10.41 -0.71 20.08
N ILE A 145 11.19 -0.07 19.19
CA ILE A 145 12.64 0.10 19.33
C ILE A 145 13.08 1.57 19.26
N ALA A 146 12.19 2.46 18.83
CA ALA A 146 12.52 3.85 18.61
C ALA A 146 11.39 4.78 19.05
N ILE A 147 11.74 6.04 19.33
CA ILE A 147 10.79 7.11 19.63
C ILE A 147 11.37 8.46 19.21
N ILE A 148 10.50 9.36 18.74
CA ILE A 148 10.84 10.76 18.43
C ILE A 148 10.15 11.63 19.49
N PRO A 149 10.82 12.03 20.57
CA PRO A 149 10.17 12.80 21.63
C PRO A 149 9.98 14.26 21.21
N ASN A 150 8.80 14.81 21.52
CA ASN A 150 8.57 16.25 21.46
C ASN A 150 9.49 17.01 22.41
N LEU A 151 9.79 18.27 22.07
CA LEU A 151 10.38 19.19 23.02
C LEU A 151 9.31 19.63 24.02
N ALA A 152 9.65 19.61 25.33
CA ALA A 152 8.72 19.99 26.38
C ALA A 152 8.13 21.39 26.16
N ILE A 153 6.85 21.58 26.48
CA ILE A 153 6.13 22.84 26.29
C ILE A 153 6.85 24.04 26.89
N HIS A 154 7.56 23.85 28.01
CA HIS A 154 8.32 24.93 28.67
C HIS A 154 9.54 25.43 27.88
N MET A 155 10.04 24.59 26.94
CA MET A 155 11.16 24.89 26.07
C MET A 155 10.69 25.27 24.64
N ASN A 156 9.40 25.06 24.30
CA ASN A 156 8.78 25.37 23.04
C ASN A 156 7.33 25.86 23.23
N ARG A 157 7.18 27.08 23.75
CA ARG A 157 5.88 27.62 24.16
C ARG A 157 4.92 27.86 23.00
N ASN A 158 5.43 27.96 21.77
CA ASN A 158 4.64 28.22 20.56
C ASN A 158 4.27 26.92 19.82
N VAL A 159 4.51 25.74 20.40
CA VAL A 159 4.25 24.46 19.75
C VAL A 159 2.80 24.31 19.25
N ASN A 160 1.83 24.89 19.99
CA ASN A 160 0.42 24.84 19.62
C ASN A 160 0.02 25.87 18.54
N ASP A 161 0.90 26.82 18.22
CA ASP A 161 0.67 27.81 17.13
C ASP A 161 1.16 27.29 15.76
N GLY A 162 1.66 26.04 15.72
CA GLY A 162 2.23 25.38 14.55
C GLY A 162 3.74 25.62 14.43
N VAL A 163 4.50 24.54 14.59
CA VAL A 163 5.97 24.55 14.45
C VAL A 163 6.38 23.71 13.25
N ALA A 164 7.11 24.30 12.33
CA ALA A 164 7.71 23.56 11.21
C ALA A 164 8.83 22.65 11.77
N LEU A 165 8.70 21.34 11.54
CA LEU A 165 9.70 20.35 11.92
C LEU A 165 10.75 20.20 10.82
N ASN A 166 12.03 20.34 11.18
CA ASN A 166 13.14 20.03 10.26
C ASN A 166 13.43 18.53 10.29
N ARG A 167 13.29 17.90 9.13
CA ARG A 167 13.43 16.44 8.99
C ARG A 167 14.79 15.91 9.44
N GLN A 168 15.87 16.68 9.26
CA GLN A 168 17.24 16.28 9.61
C GLN A 168 17.59 16.55 11.07
N LYS A 169 16.79 17.32 11.81
CA LYS A 169 17.08 17.70 13.21
C LYS A 169 16.08 17.15 14.19
N GLU A 170 14.79 17.46 13.97
CA GLU A 170 13.74 17.16 14.93
C GLU A 170 13.12 15.75 14.72
N MET A 171 13.31 15.14 13.55
CA MET A 171 12.69 13.85 13.21
C MET A 171 13.61 12.64 13.38
N LEU A 172 14.78 12.78 14.01
CA LEU A 172 15.71 11.65 14.24
C LEU A 172 15.32 10.87 15.50
N PRO A 173 14.90 9.59 15.38
CA PRO A 173 14.46 8.80 16.52
C PRO A 173 15.61 8.43 17.47
N ILE A 174 15.31 8.40 18.75
CA ILE A 174 16.19 7.84 19.78
C ILE A 174 15.92 6.33 19.87
N ILE A 175 16.98 5.52 19.91
CA ILE A 175 16.90 4.06 20.02
C ILE A 175 17.50 3.49 21.29
N MET A 176 18.51 4.14 21.87
CA MET A 176 19.13 3.69 23.12
C MET A 176 19.93 4.79 23.80
N MET A 177 20.29 4.57 25.04
CA MET A 177 21.36 5.32 25.71
C MET A 177 22.71 4.79 25.24
N LYS A 178 23.66 5.72 25.01
CA LYS A 178 25.03 5.33 24.71
C LYS A 178 25.60 4.56 25.90
N PRO A 179 26.16 3.36 25.72
CA PRO A 179 26.81 2.62 26.81
C PRO A 179 27.94 3.42 27.44
N ASP A 180 28.09 3.29 28.77
CA ASP A 180 29.21 3.87 29.51
C ASP A 180 30.52 3.21 29.07
N GLY A 181 31.54 4.00 28.74
CA GLY A 181 32.86 3.57 28.28
C GLY A 181 33.09 3.75 26.79
N GLU A 182 34.34 3.61 26.37
CA GLU A 182 34.69 3.60 24.94
C GLU A 182 34.20 2.29 24.32
N THR A 183 33.14 2.36 23.49
CA THR A 183 32.80 1.22 22.62
C THR A 183 33.86 1.13 21.51
N THR A 184 34.50 -0.01 21.40
CA THR A 184 35.46 -0.32 20.33
C THR A 184 34.76 -0.58 18.98
N LYS A 185 33.43 -0.75 18.99
CA LYS A 185 32.61 -1.00 17.80
C LYS A 185 32.33 0.31 17.05
N SER A 186 32.45 0.29 15.75
CA SER A 186 32.00 1.37 14.86
C SER A 186 30.48 1.50 14.90
N GLU A 187 29.97 2.64 14.44
CA GLU A 187 28.52 2.88 14.33
C GLU A 187 27.81 1.86 13.42
N GLU A 188 28.47 1.46 12.33
CA GLU A 188 28.00 0.42 11.40
C GLU A 188 27.96 -0.96 12.09
N GLU A 189 28.99 -1.33 12.84
CA GLU A 189 29.01 -2.58 13.61
C GLU A 189 27.91 -2.66 14.65
N VAL A 190 27.54 -1.54 15.30
CA VAL A 190 26.42 -1.49 16.26
C VAL A 190 25.09 -1.80 15.56
N TRP A 191 24.84 -1.20 14.41
CA TRP A 191 23.60 -1.41 13.68
C TRP A 191 23.51 -2.80 13.05
N ASN A 192 24.57 -3.26 12.40
CA ASN A 192 24.61 -4.61 11.82
C ASN A 192 24.51 -5.70 12.88
N GLN A 193 25.08 -5.51 14.07
CA GLN A 193 24.90 -6.43 15.18
C GLN A 193 23.44 -6.51 15.63
N PHE A 194 22.76 -5.34 15.75
CA PHE A 194 21.33 -5.32 16.07
C PHE A 194 20.49 -6.07 15.03
N LEU A 195 20.74 -5.85 13.75
CA LEU A 195 20.03 -6.57 12.68
C LEU A 195 20.31 -8.07 12.74
N ALA A 196 21.58 -8.46 12.92
CA ALA A 196 21.98 -9.85 12.98
C ALA A 196 21.35 -10.59 14.17
N ASP A 197 21.26 -9.95 15.33
CA ASP A 197 20.62 -10.50 16.53
C ASP A 197 19.11 -10.75 16.29
N GLU A 198 18.42 -9.85 15.56
CA GLU A 198 16.99 -9.97 15.27
C GLU A 198 16.68 -11.08 14.25
N ILE A 199 17.54 -11.30 13.25
CA ILE A 199 17.31 -12.32 12.20
C ILE A 199 18.16 -13.59 12.39
N ASN A 200 18.96 -13.63 13.46
CA ASN A 200 19.83 -14.78 13.83
C ASN A 200 20.83 -15.16 12.72
N CYS A 201 21.65 -14.20 12.26
CA CYS A 201 22.74 -14.40 11.31
C CYS A 201 24.08 -13.83 11.85
N ASP A 202 25.19 -14.04 11.10
CA ASP A 202 26.44 -13.35 11.37
C ASP A 202 26.37 -11.90 10.84
N PRO A 203 26.74 -10.88 11.62
CA PRO A 203 26.76 -9.49 11.17
C PRO A 203 27.59 -9.25 9.90
N SER A 204 28.63 -10.06 9.66
CA SER A 204 29.50 -9.96 8.48
C SER A 204 28.84 -10.47 7.19
N GLU A 205 27.72 -11.17 7.28
CA GLU A 205 26.92 -11.62 6.15
C GLU A 205 25.97 -10.53 5.61
N ILE A 206 25.67 -9.49 6.41
CA ILE A 206 24.78 -8.41 6.01
C ILE A 206 25.46 -7.52 4.98
N LEU A 207 24.88 -7.43 3.77
CA LEU A 207 25.35 -6.59 2.68
C LEU A 207 24.59 -5.28 2.58
N SER A 208 23.29 -5.30 2.79
CA SER A 208 22.42 -4.12 2.72
C SER A 208 21.08 -4.36 3.40
N TYR A 209 20.26 -3.32 3.47
CA TYR A 209 18.90 -3.41 4.01
C TYR A 209 18.00 -2.32 3.43
N GLU A 210 16.70 -2.60 3.46
CA GLU A 210 15.65 -1.60 3.30
C GLU A 210 14.70 -1.69 4.49
N ILE A 211 14.82 -0.76 5.44
CA ILE A 211 14.09 -0.78 6.71
C ILE A 211 13.34 0.53 6.89
N THR A 212 12.07 0.43 7.25
CA THR A 212 11.22 1.56 7.63
C THR A 212 10.77 1.42 9.08
N LEU A 213 10.63 2.55 9.76
CA LEU A 213 9.98 2.62 11.07
C LEU A 213 8.47 2.72 10.86
N TYR A 214 7.72 2.05 11.73
CA TYR A 214 6.27 2.05 11.72
C TYR A 214 5.68 2.25 13.13
N PRO A 215 4.52 2.94 13.27
CA PRO A 215 3.83 3.02 14.55
C PRO A 215 3.35 1.62 15.00
N VAL A 216 3.70 1.20 16.20
CA VAL A 216 3.26 -0.10 16.77
C VAL A 216 1.80 -0.06 17.25
N THR A 217 1.12 1.07 17.08
CA THR A 217 -0.31 1.23 17.40
C THR A 217 -1.13 0.26 16.56
N GLU A 218 -1.95 -0.55 17.20
CA GLU A 218 -2.89 -1.44 16.51
C GLU A 218 -4.14 -0.67 16.09
N GLY A 219 -4.76 -1.11 14.98
CA GLY A 219 -6.06 -0.60 14.54
C GLY A 219 -7.15 -0.95 15.55
N ALA A 220 -8.13 -0.06 15.69
CA ALA A 220 -9.25 -0.24 16.60
C ALA A 220 -10.55 0.35 16.03
N LEU A 221 -11.68 -0.24 16.42
CA LEU A 221 -12.98 0.38 16.26
C LEU A 221 -13.14 1.48 17.32
N VAL A 222 -13.62 2.65 16.89
CA VAL A 222 -13.71 3.88 17.71
C VAL A 222 -15.10 4.52 17.53
N GLY A 223 -15.52 5.28 18.54
CA GLY A 223 -16.83 5.93 18.59
C GLY A 223 -17.79 5.24 19.54
N THR A 224 -18.86 5.91 19.94
CA THR A 224 -19.86 5.37 20.87
C THR A 224 -20.57 4.14 20.32
N ASP A 225 -20.71 4.08 19.00
CA ASP A 225 -21.37 3.00 18.26
C ASP A 225 -20.40 2.27 17.30
N PHE A 226 -19.09 2.44 17.51
CA PHE A 226 -18.04 1.83 16.69
C PHE A 226 -18.12 2.20 15.20
N ASP A 227 -18.54 3.44 14.90
CA ASP A 227 -18.71 3.92 13.52
C ASP A 227 -17.41 4.16 12.76
N PHE A 228 -16.27 4.15 13.45
CA PHE A 228 -14.97 4.45 12.84
C PHE A 228 -13.95 3.34 13.07
N ILE A 229 -13.01 3.23 12.14
CA ILE A 229 -11.75 2.51 12.33
C ILE A 229 -10.64 3.55 12.42
N SER A 230 -9.85 3.49 13.50
CA SER A 230 -8.63 4.25 13.66
C SER A 230 -7.44 3.30 13.57
N SER A 231 -6.58 3.47 12.56
CA SER A 231 -5.47 2.55 12.30
C SER A 231 -4.34 3.26 11.56
N PRO A 232 -3.08 2.87 11.74
CA PRO A 232 -2.02 3.19 10.79
C PRO A 232 -2.31 2.57 9.42
N ARG A 233 -1.79 3.16 8.34
CA ARG A 233 -1.69 2.55 7.01
C ARG A 233 -3.04 2.13 6.38
N LEU A 234 -4.13 2.84 6.71
CA LEU A 234 -5.40 2.67 5.98
C LEU A 234 -5.21 3.03 4.50
N ASP A 235 -4.43 4.05 4.25
CA ASP A 235 -3.80 4.39 2.99
C ASP A 235 -2.56 3.49 2.78
N ASN A 236 -2.56 2.53 1.86
CA ASN A 236 -3.68 2.08 0.98
C ASN A 236 -4.01 0.58 1.24
N LEU A 237 -3.74 0.08 2.48
CA LEU A 237 -3.99 -1.32 2.83
C LEU A 237 -5.47 -1.70 2.81
N THR A 238 -6.38 -0.72 2.97
CA THR A 238 -7.83 -0.90 2.79
C THR A 238 -8.16 -1.31 1.36
N SER A 239 -7.55 -0.65 0.38
CA SER A 239 -7.73 -0.97 -1.03
C SER A 239 -7.06 -2.30 -1.40
N CYS A 240 -5.85 -2.57 -0.89
CA CYS A 240 -5.21 -3.88 -1.06
C CYS A 240 -6.13 -5.00 -0.59
N PHE A 241 -6.72 -4.87 0.61
CA PHE A 241 -7.63 -5.84 1.18
C PHE A 241 -8.90 -6.03 0.33
N GLY A 242 -9.46 -4.93 -0.22
CA GLY A 242 -10.62 -4.99 -1.12
C GLY A 242 -10.29 -5.66 -2.46
N VAL A 243 -9.15 -5.35 -3.07
CA VAL A 243 -8.67 -5.98 -4.31
C VAL A 243 -8.45 -7.48 -4.12
N LEU A 244 -7.85 -7.89 -2.99
CA LEU A 244 -7.68 -9.30 -2.63
C LEU A 244 -9.03 -10.00 -2.43
N ALA A 245 -10.04 -9.33 -1.84
CA ALA A 245 -11.37 -9.88 -1.72
C ALA A 245 -11.99 -10.18 -3.09
N GLY A 246 -11.81 -9.27 -4.06
CA GLY A 246 -12.31 -9.43 -5.43
C GLY A 246 -11.69 -10.61 -6.16
N ILE A 247 -10.36 -10.76 -6.13
CA ILE A 247 -9.69 -11.84 -6.88
C ILE A 247 -9.96 -13.23 -6.25
N VAL A 248 -10.12 -13.29 -4.93
CA VAL A 248 -10.52 -14.52 -4.24
C VAL A 248 -11.97 -14.90 -4.61
N GLU A 249 -12.87 -13.93 -4.80
CA GLU A 249 -14.24 -14.19 -5.22
C GLU A 249 -14.30 -14.69 -6.67
N ALA A 250 -13.46 -14.14 -7.60
CA ALA A 250 -13.33 -14.62 -8.98
C ALA A 250 -13.00 -16.11 -9.04
N LYS A 251 -12.01 -16.55 -8.23
CA LYS A 251 -11.66 -17.95 -8.08
C LYS A 251 -12.84 -18.79 -7.57
N LYS A 252 -13.49 -18.32 -6.52
CA LYS A 252 -14.59 -19.04 -5.87
C LYS A 252 -15.77 -19.27 -6.82
N ASN A 253 -16.10 -18.25 -7.62
CA ASN A 253 -17.22 -18.29 -8.56
C ASN A 253 -16.82 -18.92 -9.91
N LYS A 254 -15.53 -19.17 -10.14
CA LYS A 254 -14.98 -19.74 -11.39
C LYS A 254 -15.43 -18.96 -12.62
N VAL A 255 -15.30 -17.64 -12.54
CA VAL A 255 -15.76 -16.74 -13.60
C VAL A 255 -14.96 -16.93 -14.90
N ASP A 256 -15.60 -16.72 -16.03
CA ASP A 256 -14.94 -16.75 -17.32
C ASP A 256 -14.10 -15.47 -17.55
N GLY A 257 -13.17 -15.53 -18.51
CA GLY A 257 -12.25 -14.46 -18.81
C GLY A 257 -10.97 -14.47 -17.98
N ILE A 258 -10.25 -13.36 -18.01
CA ILE A 258 -9.04 -13.11 -17.22
C ILE A 258 -9.33 -12.01 -16.22
N ARG A 259 -9.12 -12.31 -14.94
CA ARG A 259 -9.26 -11.35 -13.83
C ARG A 259 -7.90 -11.13 -13.21
N CYS A 260 -7.50 -9.88 -13.05
CA CYS A 260 -6.20 -9.52 -12.50
C CYS A 260 -6.35 -8.62 -11.28
N ALA A 261 -5.50 -8.86 -10.29
CA ALA A 261 -5.29 -8.00 -9.13
C ALA A 261 -3.80 -7.62 -9.10
N ILE A 262 -3.48 -6.32 -9.06
CA ILE A 262 -2.11 -5.86 -8.93
C ILE A 262 -1.98 -4.87 -7.78
N LEU A 263 -1.04 -5.12 -6.88
CA LEU A 263 -0.69 -4.25 -5.78
C LEU A 263 0.71 -3.69 -6.05
N PHE A 264 0.78 -2.44 -6.50
CA PHE A 264 2.02 -1.78 -6.88
C PHE A 264 2.79 -1.25 -5.67
N ASP A 265 4.10 -1.10 -5.80
CA ASP A 265 4.94 -0.38 -4.85
C ASP A 265 5.24 1.05 -5.36
N ASN A 266 5.76 1.89 -4.45
CA ASN A 266 6.27 3.24 -4.71
C ASN A 266 5.24 4.26 -5.24
N GLU A 267 3.95 4.08 -4.95
CA GLU A 267 2.94 5.09 -5.25
C GLU A 267 3.28 6.42 -4.57
N GLU A 268 3.58 6.38 -3.29
CA GLU A 268 3.84 7.52 -2.39
C GLU A 268 5.06 8.39 -2.78
N VAL A 269 5.86 7.88 -3.70
CA VAL A 269 7.05 8.57 -4.25
C VAL A 269 7.01 8.72 -5.76
N GLY A 270 5.83 8.53 -6.38
CA GLY A 270 5.53 8.85 -7.77
C GLY A 270 5.61 7.70 -8.76
N SER A 271 5.59 6.44 -8.32
CA SER A 271 5.43 5.22 -9.15
C SER A 271 6.51 4.95 -10.21
N ARG A 272 7.59 5.74 -10.27
CA ARG A 272 8.61 5.68 -11.34
C ARG A 272 9.75 4.71 -11.02
N THR A 273 9.41 3.44 -10.81
CA THR A 273 10.36 2.37 -10.50
C THR A 273 10.05 1.12 -11.32
N LYS A 274 10.92 0.10 -11.24
CA LYS A 274 10.70 -1.18 -11.92
C LYS A 274 9.44 -1.93 -11.43
N GLN A 275 9.01 -1.66 -10.19
CA GLN A 275 7.84 -2.28 -9.54
C GLN A 275 6.65 -1.31 -9.36
N GLY A 276 6.79 -0.05 -9.75
CA GLY A 276 5.73 0.95 -9.67
C GLY A 276 4.82 1.00 -10.90
N GLY A 277 3.66 1.65 -10.74
CA GLY A 277 2.63 1.73 -11.79
C GLY A 277 3.03 2.53 -13.03
N ALA A 278 4.07 3.39 -12.97
CA ALA A 278 4.60 4.13 -14.10
C ALA A 278 5.57 3.32 -14.99
N GLY A 279 5.83 2.06 -14.65
CA GLY A 279 6.70 1.16 -15.39
C GLY A 279 5.96 0.27 -16.38
N MET A 280 6.73 -0.46 -17.17
CA MET A 280 6.21 -1.47 -18.10
C MET A 280 5.83 -2.81 -17.42
N LEU A 281 5.79 -2.83 -16.08
CA LEU A 281 5.58 -4.07 -15.33
C LEU A 281 4.24 -4.72 -15.66
N LEU A 282 3.13 -4.01 -15.48
CA LEU A 282 1.79 -4.55 -15.76
C LEU A 282 1.61 -4.97 -17.23
N PRO A 283 1.98 -4.15 -18.24
CA PRO A 283 1.96 -4.59 -19.64
C PRO A 283 2.76 -5.86 -19.91
N ASN A 284 3.97 -5.98 -19.33
CA ASN A 284 4.83 -7.14 -19.54
C ASN A 284 4.29 -8.40 -18.87
N LEU A 285 3.72 -8.29 -17.65
CA LEU A 285 3.09 -9.41 -16.97
C LEU A 285 1.86 -9.92 -17.72
N LEU A 286 1.01 -9.01 -18.20
CA LEU A 286 -0.14 -9.36 -19.04
C LEU A 286 0.30 -10.04 -20.34
N GLU A 287 1.32 -9.51 -21.03
CA GLU A 287 1.84 -10.14 -22.24
C GLU A 287 2.35 -11.56 -21.98
N ARG A 288 3.00 -11.81 -20.82
CA ARG A 288 3.40 -13.17 -20.43
C ARG A 288 2.21 -14.08 -20.24
N VAL A 289 1.12 -13.61 -19.61
CA VAL A 289 -0.13 -14.39 -19.45
C VAL A 289 -0.68 -14.76 -20.82
N TYR A 290 -0.91 -13.79 -21.69
CA TYR A 290 -1.48 -14.02 -23.04
C TYR A 290 -0.61 -14.95 -23.89
N ARG A 291 0.70 -14.73 -23.91
CA ARG A 291 1.63 -15.60 -24.66
C ARG A 291 1.65 -17.03 -24.13
N SER A 292 1.60 -17.22 -22.82
CA SER A 292 1.56 -18.55 -22.21
C SER A 292 0.28 -19.32 -22.55
N LEU A 293 -0.83 -18.59 -22.77
CA LEU A 293 -2.11 -19.15 -23.21
C LEU A 293 -2.17 -19.36 -24.75
N GLY A 294 -1.11 -19.01 -25.47
CA GLY A 294 -1.03 -19.16 -26.94
C GLY A 294 -1.68 -18.01 -27.72
N PHE A 295 -2.00 -16.89 -27.07
CA PHE A 295 -2.55 -15.70 -27.72
C PHE A 295 -1.47 -14.80 -28.32
N SER A 296 -1.87 -14.06 -29.34
CA SER A 296 -1.04 -13.01 -29.94
C SER A 296 -1.09 -11.71 -29.14
N ARG A 297 -0.20 -10.78 -29.47
CA ARG A 297 -0.26 -9.42 -28.94
C ARG A 297 -1.53 -8.68 -29.38
N ASP A 298 -2.02 -8.94 -30.59
CA ASP A 298 -3.26 -8.35 -31.10
C ASP A 298 -4.49 -8.79 -30.27
N ASP A 299 -4.54 -10.07 -29.87
CA ASP A 299 -5.59 -10.56 -28.96
C ASP A 299 -5.57 -9.82 -27.63
N MET A 300 -4.38 -9.61 -27.03
CA MET A 300 -4.23 -8.83 -25.81
C MET A 300 -4.67 -7.38 -26.00
N ASP A 301 -4.25 -6.73 -27.07
CA ASP A 301 -4.60 -5.32 -27.35
C ASP A 301 -6.11 -5.14 -27.54
N LEU A 302 -6.80 -6.11 -28.17
CA LEU A 302 -8.27 -6.15 -28.26
C LEU A 302 -8.94 -6.28 -26.91
N ASP A 303 -8.43 -7.13 -26.04
CA ASP A 303 -8.99 -7.34 -24.69
C ASP A 303 -8.70 -6.14 -23.78
N VAL A 304 -7.56 -5.50 -23.90
CA VAL A 304 -7.25 -4.23 -23.23
C VAL A 304 -8.24 -3.13 -23.67
N ALA A 305 -8.51 -3.02 -24.96
CA ALA A 305 -9.44 -2.02 -25.50
C ALA A 305 -10.90 -2.24 -25.06
N ARG A 306 -11.32 -3.48 -24.84
CA ARG A 306 -12.66 -3.88 -24.38
C ARG A 306 -12.78 -3.96 -22.87
N GLY A 307 -11.67 -4.19 -22.21
CA GLY A 307 -11.57 -4.41 -20.77
C GLY A 307 -11.81 -3.17 -19.92
N PHE A 308 -11.73 -3.35 -18.62
CA PHE A 308 -11.90 -2.29 -17.65
C PHE A 308 -10.94 -2.46 -16.46
N MET A 309 -10.41 -1.34 -15.97
CA MET A 309 -9.59 -1.32 -14.77
C MET A 309 -10.23 -0.45 -13.69
N ILE A 310 -10.35 -0.98 -12.48
CA ILE A 310 -10.61 -0.21 -11.27
C ILE A 310 -9.29 -0.01 -10.54
N SER A 311 -8.88 1.24 -10.40
CA SER A 311 -7.77 1.63 -9.53
C SER A 311 -8.34 2.08 -8.19
N SER A 312 -8.01 1.38 -7.13
CA SER A 312 -8.49 1.67 -5.79
C SER A 312 -7.42 2.32 -4.96
N ASP A 313 -7.74 3.51 -4.48
CA ASP A 313 -6.92 4.29 -3.59
C ASP A 313 -7.84 5.16 -2.71
N VAL A 314 -7.38 5.55 -1.51
CA VAL A 314 -8.22 6.30 -0.58
C VAL A 314 -8.54 7.71 -1.11
N ALA A 315 -9.56 8.34 -0.55
CA ALA A 315 -10.02 9.67 -0.93
C ALA A 315 -10.08 10.60 0.30
N HIS A 316 -10.00 11.92 0.08
CA HIS A 316 -10.14 12.89 1.16
C HIS A 316 -11.60 12.98 1.61
N GLY A 317 -11.89 12.50 2.82
CA GLY A 317 -13.19 12.69 3.46
C GLY A 317 -13.42 14.13 3.90
N LEU A 318 -14.69 14.55 3.95
CA LEU A 318 -15.06 15.84 4.52
C LEU A 318 -14.64 15.90 5.99
N HIS A 319 -13.72 16.82 6.31
CA HIS A 319 -13.28 17.01 7.69
C HIS A 319 -14.26 17.90 8.46
N PRO A 320 -14.88 17.42 9.55
CA PRO A 320 -15.97 18.14 10.21
C PRO A 320 -15.54 19.49 10.80
N ASN A 321 -14.25 19.68 11.13
CA ASN A 321 -13.71 20.95 11.63
C ASN A 321 -13.22 21.90 10.52
N TYR A 322 -13.13 21.41 9.26
CA TYR A 322 -12.63 22.17 8.11
C TYR A 322 -13.47 21.88 6.86
N PRO A 323 -14.81 22.00 6.93
CA PRO A 323 -15.68 21.64 5.80
C PRO A 323 -15.41 22.50 4.55
N GLU A 324 -14.91 23.71 4.73
CA GLU A 324 -14.53 24.63 3.66
C GLU A 324 -13.31 24.19 2.85
N LYS A 325 -12.60 23.14 3.26
CA LYS A 325 -11.47 22.57 2.50
C LYS A 325 -11.90 21.63 1.37
N ASN A 326 -13.14 21.19 1.38
CA ASN A 326 -13.71 20.36 0.32
C ASN A 326 -14.43 21.21 -0.74
N ASP A 327 -14.74 20.59 -1.89
CA ASP A 327 -15.65 21.16 -2.88
C ASP A 327 -17.04 21.40 -2.27
N ILE A 328 -17.76 22.37 -2.80
CA ILE A 328 -19.05 22.81 -2.21
C ILE A 328 -20.21 21.84 -2.43
N THR A 329 -20.09 20.91 -3.38
CA THR A 329 -21.16 19.96 -3.76
C THR A 329 -20.67 18.50 -3.88
N ASN A 330 -19.36 18.26 -4.06
CA ASN A 330 -18.79 16.95 -4.33
C ASN A 330 -17.77 16.55 -3.25
N PHE A 331 -18.28 16.18 -2.10
CA PHE A 331 -17.47 15.80 -0.94
C PHE A 331 -17.98 14.47 -0.35
N PRO A 332 -17.10 13.50 -0.12
CA PRO A 332 -17.50 12.27 0.54
C PRO A 332 -17.44 12.39 2.07
N VAL A 333 -18.35 11.70 2.73
CA VAL A 333 -18.38 11.56 4.19
C VAL A 333 -18.07 10.11 4.58
N LEU A 334 -17.53 9.91 5.76
CA LEU A 334 -17.27 8.56 6.29
C LEU A 334 -18.58 7.78 6.44
N ASN A 335 -18.57 6.49 6.20
CA ASN A 335 -19.73 5.59 6.16
C ASN A 335 -20.75 5.91 5.04
N GLY A 336 -20.36 6.69 4.05
CA GLY A 336 -21.17 6.97 2.87
C GLY A 336 -20.89 6.06 1.68
N GLY A 337 -20.01 5.09 1.84
CA GLY A 337 -19.66 4.11 0.81
C GLY A 337 -18.45 4.52 -0.05
N VAL A 338 -18.30 3.83 -1.17
CA VAL A 338 -17.17 4.00 -2.10
C VAL A 338 -17.21 5.40 -2.75
N THR A 339 -16.04 6.01 -2.89
CA THR A 339 -15.89 7.33 -3.51
C THR A 339 -15.37 7.20 -4.93
N LEU A 340 -16.11 7.72 -5.92
CA LEU A 340 -15.70 7.83 -7.30
C LEU A 340 -14.93 9.15 -7.47
N LYS A 341 -13.64 9.09 -7.79
CA LYS A 341 -12.75 10.26 -7.86
C LYS A 341 -12.73 10.85 -9.27
N GLN A 342 -12.85 12.17 -9.39
CA GLN A 342 -12.78 12.89 -10.66
C GLN A 342 -11.85 14.10 -10.57
N ALA A 343 -11.05 14.33 -11.60
CA ALA A 343 -10.19 15.51 -11.72
C ALA A 343 -10.09 15.98 -13.18
N CYS A 344 -10.32 17.27 -13.43
CA CYS A 344 -10.09 17.88 -14.75
C CYS A 344 -8.63 17.77 -15.19
N SER A 345 -7.70 17.78 -14.25
CA SER A 345 -6.26 17.61 -14.48
C SER A 345 -5.87 16.19 -14.91
N GLN A 346 -6.80 15.23 -14.88
CA GLN A 346 -6.54 13.81 -15.09
C GLN A 346 -5.52 13.22 -14.07
N SER A 347 -5.41 13.84 -12.90
CA SER A 347 -4.65 13.27 -11.78
C SER A 347 -5.32 12.05 -11.16
N TYR A 348 -6.62 11.87 -11.41
CA TYR A 348 -7.39 10.66 -11.19
C TYR A 348 -7.89 10.14 -12.54
N ALA A 349 -7.73 8.83 -12.80
CA ALA A 349 -8.24 8.21 -14.01
C ALA A 349 -9.77 8.17 -14.00
N GLY A 350 -10.38 8.53 -15.12
CA GLY A 350 -11.83 8.43 -15.28
C GLY A 350 -12.33 9.30 -16.44
N ASP A 351 -13.29 8.76 -17.16
CA ASP A 351 -14.10 9.49 -18.15
C ASP A 351 -15.59 9.27 -17.88
N ALA A 352 -16.45 9.93 -18.63
CA ALA A 352 -17.90 9.81 -18.45
C ALA A 352 -18.43 8.38 -18.56
N LYS A 353 -17.80 7.54 -19.41
CA LYS A 353 -18.18 6.13 -19.55
C LYS A 353 -17.68 5.31 -18.35
N ALA A 354 -16.45 5.53 -17.91
CA ALA A 354 -15.89 4.86 -16.75
C ALA A 354 -16.72 5.10 -15.49
N ILE A 355 -17.12 6.36 -15.27
CA ILE A 355 -18.02 6.76 -14.18
C ILE A 355 -19.37 6.03 -14.28
N ALA A 356 -19.97 5.99 -15.48
CA ALA A 356 -21.25 5.32 -15.69
C ALA A 356 -21.16 3.81 -15.46
N ILE A 357 -20.06 3.16 -15.88
CA ILE A 357 -19.80 1.75 -15.64
C ILE A 357 -19.74 1.47 -14.13
N VAL A 358 -18.91 2.21 -13.37
CA VAL A 358 -18.77 1.96 -11.94
C VAL A 358 -20.04 2.29 -11.16
N LYS A 359 -20.81 3.30 -11.58
CA LYS A 359 -22.15 3.54 -10.99
C LYS A 359 -23.07 2.35 -11.21
N GLY A 360 -23.11 1.80 -12.43
CA GLY A 360 -23.87 0.58 -12.73
C GLY A 360 -23.45 -0.60 -11.87
N LEU A 361 -22.14 -0.86 -11.74
CA LEU A 361 -21.62 -1.91 -10.86
C LEU A 361 -22.02 -1.70 -9.39
N CYS A 362 -21.97 -0.47 -8.89
CA CYS A 362 -22.43 -0.16 -7.53
C CYS A 362 -23.93 -0.43 -7.35
N GLU A 363 -24.75 -0.06 -8.33
CA GLU A 363 -26.20 -0.32 -8.33
C GLU A 363 -26.52 -1.81 -8.35
N GLU A 364 -25.87 -2.58 -9.22
CA GLU A 364 -26.02 -4.04 -9.32
C GLU A 364 -25.57 -4.76 -8.04
N ALA A 365 -24.45 -4.33 -7.45
CA ALA A 365 -23.92 -4.89 -6.20
C ALA A 365 -24.61 -4.35 -4.93
N ASN A 366 -25.58 -3.41 -5.07
CA ASN A 366 -26.19 -2.69 -3.95
C ASN A 366 -25.17 -2.02 -3.03
N VAL A 367 -24.15 -1.40 -3.61
CA VAL A 367 -23.06 -0.67 -2.93
C VAL A 367 -23.35 0.82 -2.93
N ALA A 368 -23.27 1.43 -1.76
CA ALA A 368 -23.36 2.88 -1.62
C ALA A 368 -22.13 3.57 -2.22
N TYR A 369 -22.33 4.67 -2.96
CA TYR A 369 -21.21 5.42 -3.53
C TYR A 369 -21.41 6.93 -3.41
N GLN A 370 -20.29 7.65 -3.46
CA GLN A 370 -20.22 9.11 -3.39
C GLN A 370 -19.32 9.63 -4.52
N ILE A 371 -19.40 10.92 -4.79
CA ILE A 371 -18.55 11.59 -5.79
C ILE A 371 -17.56 12.50 -5.06
N TYR A 372 -16.29 12.47 -5.50
CA TYR A 372 -15.25 13.36 -5.05
C TYR A 372 -14.65 14.15 -6.22
N VAL A 373 -14.57 15.45 -6.02
CA VAL A 373 -13.81 16.37 -6.87
C VAL A 373 -13.01 17.29 -5.95
N ASN A 374 -11.76 17.58 -6.31
CA ASN A 374 -10.96 18.55 -5.55
C ASN A 374 -11.61 19.92 -5.57
N ARG A 375 -11.51 20.66 -4.47
CA ARG A 375 -11.83 22.08 -4.44
C ARG A 375 -11.00 22.80 -5.52
N SER A 376 -11.61 23.67 -6.32
CA SER A 376 -11.02 24.22 -7.55
C SER A 376 -9.71 25.01 -7.35
N ASP A 377 -9.48 25.52 -6.15
CA ASP A 377 -8.30 26.30 -5.76
C ASP A 377 -7.27 25.48 -4.94
N ILE A 378 -7.51 24.18 -4.74
CA ILE A 378 -6.60 23.27 -4.03
C ILE A 378 -6.16 22.18 -5.02
N PRO A 379 -4.86 22.09 -5.34
CA PRO A 379 -4.36 20.97 -6.14
C PRO A 379 -4.51 19.68 -5.34
N GLY A 380 -5.09 18.65 -5.96
CA GLY A 380 -5.14 17.31 -5.40
C GLY A 380 -3.85 16.53 -5.61
N GLY A 381 -3.75 15.37 -4.99
CA GLY A 381 -2.75 14.35 -5.32
C GLY A 381 -3.03 13.70 -6.69
N SER A 382 -2.23 12.72 -7.03
CA SER A 382 -2.45 11.79 -8.15
C SER A 382 -2.54 10.38 -7.60
N THR A 383 -3.00 9.44 -8.41
CA THR A 383 -3.14 8.03 -8.06
C THR A 383 -2.41 7.14 -9.05
N VAL A 384 -2.15 5.91 -8.66
CA VAL A 384 -1.56 4.91 -9.55
C VAL A 384 -2.42 4.67 -10.80
N GLY A 385 -3.74 4.86 -10.74
CA GLY A 385 -4.66 4.63 -11.85
C GLY A 385 -4.43 5.54 -13.05
N SER A 386 -4.23 6.84 -12.82
CA SER A 386 -3.93 7.78 -13.90
C SER A 386 -2.61 7.44 -14.59
N ILE A 387 -1.62 6.99 -13.80
CA ILE A 387 -0.28 6.65 -14.27
C ILE A 387 -0.30 5.30 -15.02
N SER A 388 -0.86 4.26 -14.43
CA SER A 388 -0.90 2.91 -15.04
C SER A 388 -1.78 2.85 -16.27
N SER A 389 -2.87 3.64 -16.35
CA SER A 389 -3.69 3.75 -17.56
C SER A 389 -2.96 4.40 -18.75
N ALA A 390 -1.92 5.18 -18.50
CA ALA A 390 -1.04 5.70 -19.55
C ALA A 390 -0.05 4.65 -20.06
N MET A 391 0.32 3.67 -19.23
CA MET A 391 1.22 2.57 -19.60
C MET A 391 0.46 1.39 -20.25
N LEU A 392 -0.75 1.14 -19.81
CA LEU A 392 -1.69 0.17 -20.35
C LEU A 392 -2.97 0.93 -20.75
N PRO A 393 -3.21 1.25 -22.03
CA PRO A 393 -4.28 2.14 -22.46
C PRO A 393 -5.67 1.49 -22.38
N MET A 394 -6.06 1.15 -21.14
CA MET A 394 -7.33 0.55 -20.78
C MET A 394 -8.24 1.61 -20.14
N ARG A 395 -9.57 1.52 -20.38
CA ARG A 395 -10.51 2.36 -19.67
C ARG A 395 -10.42 2.11 -18.18
N THR A 396 -10.15 3.16 -17.42
CA THR A 396 -9.84 3.08 -15.99
C THR A 396 -10.72 4.05 -15.21
N MET A 397 -11.10 3.65 -13.99
CA MET A 397 -11.76 4.52 -13.01
C MET A 397 -11.03 4.45 -11.67
N ASP A 398 -10.63 5.61 -11.16
CA ASP A 398 -10.13 5.74 -9.79
C ASP A 398 -11.28 5.83 -8.81
N ILE A 399 -11.27 4.93 -7.84
CA ILE A 399 -12.21 4.91 -6.72
C ILE A 399 -11.45 4.86 -5.41
N GLY A 400 -12.14 4.98 -4.27
CA GLY A 400 -11.51 4.77 -2.97
C GLY A 400 -12.45 4.90 -1.80
N LEU A 401 -11.90 4.76 -0.60
CA LEU A 401 -12.63 5.00 0.64
C LEU A 401 -12.30 6.37 1.20
N PRO A 402 -13.28 7.12 1.76
CA PRO A 402 -13.00 8.40 2.36
C PRO A 402 -12.23 8.23 3.67
N LEU A 403 -11.11 8.95 3.81
CA LEU A 403 -10.30 9.01 5.02
C LEU A 403 -10.27 10.41 5.62
N LEU A 404 -10.10 10.47 6.94
CA LEU A 404 -9.60 11.63 7.66
C LEU A 404 -8.16 11.37 8.11
N ALA A 405 -7.38 12.44 8.19
CA ALA A 405 -5.97 12.39 8.60
C ALA A 405 -5.10 11.48 7.69
N MET A 406 -5.39 11.41 6.39
CA MET A 406 -4.55 10.73 5.40
C MET A 406 -3.08 11.13 5.56
N HIS A 407 -2.15 10.17 5.50
CA HIS A 407 -0.70 10.33 5.74
C HIS A 407 -0.31 10.67 7.19
N SER A 408 -1.23 10.57 8.13
CA SER A 408 -0.92 10.61 9.56
C SER A 408 -0.33 9.25 10.01
N ALA A 409 0.40 9.26 11.12
CA ALA A 409 0.85 8.02 11.76
C ALA A 409 -0.31 7.08 12.17
N VAL A 410 -1.51 7.65 12.34
CA VAL A 410 -2.78 6.93 12.55
C VAL A 410 -3.87 7.71 11.84
N GLU A 411 -4.63 7.03 11.00
CA GLU A 411 -5.67 7.57 10.13
C GLU A 411 -7.06 7.14 10.63
N THR A 412 -8.13 7.67 10.04
CA THR A 412 -9.50 7.36 10.45
C THR A 412 -10.39 7.18 9.23
N MET A 413 -11.14 6.07 9.18
CA MET A 413 -12.14 5.77 8.15
C MET A 413 -13.50 5.41 8.77
N GLY A 414 -14.53 5.35 7.95
CA GLY A 414 -15.83 4.80 8.33
C GLY A 414 -15.77 3.28 8.45
N ALA A 415 -16.32 2.72 9.53
CA ALA A 415 -16.28 1.28 9.78
C ALA A 415 -17.11 0.47 8.78
N ARG A 416 -18.11 1.11 8.11
CA ARG A 416 -18.97 0.45 7.11
C ARG A 416 -18.41 0.56 5.68
N ASP A 417 -17.45 1.44 5.43
CA ASP A 417 -16.97 1.72 4.09
C ASP A 417 -16.15 0.56 3.50
N GLN A 418 -15.40 -0.17 4.35
CA GLN A 418 -14.64 -1.33 3.89
C GLN A 418 -15.50 -2.44 3.30
N GLU A 419 -16.65 -2.71 3.91
CA GLU A 419 -17.59 -3.71 3.41
C GLU A 419 -18.12 -3.31 2.02
N GLN A 420 -18.40 -2.01 1.82
CA GLN A 420 -18.85 -1.50 0.52
C GLN A 420 -17.77 -1.69 -0.56
N LEU A 421 -16.51 -1.40 -0.25
CA LEU A 421 -15.41 -1.63 -1.19
C LEU A 421 -15.23 -3.12 -1.49
N ASN A 422 -15.27 -3.97 -0.48
CA ASN A 422 -15.14 -5.41 -0.66
C ASN A 422 -16.25 -5.96 -1.57
N HIS A 423 -17.51 -5.56 -1.35
CA HIS A 423 -18.64 -5.97 -2.18
C HIS A 423 -18.48 -5.50 -3.63
N LEU A 424 -18.06 -4.25 -3.84
CA LEU A 424 -17.81 -3.75 -5.20
C LEU A 424 -16.71 -4.54 -5.90
N MET A 425 -15.59 -4.81 -5.24
CA MET A 425 -14.48 -5.56 -5.82
C MET A 425 -14.84 -7.03 -6.09
N GLN A 426 -15.62 -7.63 -5.18
CA GLN A 426 -16.13 -8.99 -5.36
C GLN A 426 -17.08 -9.08 -6.56
N HIS A 427 -17.98 -8.13 -6.71
CA HIS A 427 -18.86 -8.04 -7.89
C HIS A 427 -18.07 -7.77 -9.16
N PHE A 428 -17.14 -6.82 -9.15
CA PHE A 428 -16.36 -6.42 -10.32
C PHE A 428 -15.48 -7.54 -10.87
N LEU A 429 -14.79 -8.28 -10.00
CA LEU A 429 -13.90 -9.39 -10.43
C LEU A 429 -14.62 -10.74 -10.40
N GLY A 430 -15.58 -10.94 -9.51
CA GLY A 430 -16.19 -12.23 -9.22
C GLY A 430 -17.47 -12.54 -10.01
N ASP A 431 -17.99 -11.59 -10.78
CA ASP A 431 -19.19 -11.81 -11.60
C ASP A 431 -18.84 -11.80 -13.10
N GLU A 432 -19.70 -12.42 -13.93
CA GLU A 432 -19.56 -12.54 -15.38
C GLU A 432 -19.75 -11.23 -16.15
#